data_e0dd4f5a4899a1d1a44904cf13cf8d6c
#
_entry.id   e0dd4f5a4899a1d1a44904cf13cf8d6c
#
_cell.length_a   1.000
_cell.length_b   1.000
_cell.length_c   1.000
_cell.angle_alpha   90.00
_cell.angle_beta   90.00
_cell.angle_gamma   90.00
#
_symmetry.space_group_name_H-M   'P 1'
#
loop_
_entity.id
_entity.type
_entity.pdbx_description
1 polymer ?
#
loop_
_entity_poly.entity_id
_entity_poly.type
_entity_poly.pdbx_seq_one_letter_code
_entity_poly.pdbx_strand_id
1 'polypeptide(L)'
;TWRLPGDGTGAITMCDFDENCTPGIILETEYTAMELTDLTDNGAKDLLLITSDTSGKRVARLYQYDNGSMLPAGETATSQGTAAVERMQSGRVQDSKTAVFAEEKVANGAGLTTDIFVYSNDTLRNLALDGEDTASHSTYRPVAVYASDVNGDGITELPRAVLMAGYKDTSSSDAVYMLDWYAYGIGKVPAKVATTYQNISDAWSLLIDQKWHDRITAI
;
A
#
# COMPACT_ATOMS: atom_id res chain seq x y z
N THR A 1 7.78 14.92 -2.90
CA THR A 1 6.47 14.61 -2.29
C THR A 1 5.72 15.92 -2.10
N TRP A 2 4.72 16.18 -2.92
CA TRP A 2 3.86 17.33 -2.77
C TRP A 2 2.69 16.93 -1.88
N ARG A 3 2.58 17.54 -0.72
CA ARG A 3 1.44 17.37 0.17
C ARG A 3 0.50 18.55 -0.08
N LEU A 4 -0.73 18.25 -0.46
CA LEU A 4 -1.74 19.27 -0.69
C LEU A 4 -2.36 19.70 0.65
N PRO A 5 -2.63 20.98 0.84
CA PRO A 5 -3.34 21.48 2.01
C PRO A 5 -4.85 21.25 1.85
N GLY A 6 -5.54 20.92 2.93
CA GLY A 6 -7.00 20.93 3.00
C GLY A 6 -7.64 19.54 3.14
N ASP A 7 -8.67 19.28 2.39
CA ASP A 7 -9.55 18.11 2.40
C ASP A 7 -8.91 16.81 1.86
N GLY A 8 -7.64 16.83 1.51
CA GLY A 8 -6.91 15.69 1.00
C GLY A 8 -7.08 15.45 -0.51
N THR A 9 -7.80 16.28 -1.23
CA THR A 9 -7.93 16.22 -2.69
C THR A 9 -7.08 17.30 -3.33
N GLY A 10 -6.31 16.93 -4.36
CA GLY A 10 -5.52 17.85 -5.15
C GLY A 10 -5.77 17.72 -6.63
N ALA A 11 -5.34 18.69 -7.39
CA ALA A 11 -5.28 18.64 -8.84
C ALA A 11 -3.83 18.46 -9.29
N ILE A 12 -3.60 17.59 -10.26
CA ILE A 12 -2.32 17.43 -10.96
C ILE A 12 -2.50 17.87 -12.40
N THR A 13 -1.57 18.71 -12.86
CA THR A 13 -1.43 19.05 -14.27
C THR A 13 -0.05 18.60 -14.71
N MET A 14 0.03 17.68 -15.66
CA MET A 14 1.28 17.26 -16.29
C MET A 14 1.41 17.94 -17.64
N CYS A 15 2.62 18.39 -17.94
CA CYS A 15 2.93 19.04 -19.20
C CYS A 15 4.10 18.32 -19.88
N ASP A 16 4.03 18.22 -21.20
CA ASP A 16 5.16 17.97 -22.05
C ASP A 16 5.62 19.29 -22.70
N PHE A 17 6.87 19.38 -23.13
CA PHE A 17 7.44 20.60 -23.71
C PHE A 17 7.87 20.32 -25.14
N ASP A 18 7.44 21.17 -26.06
CA ASP A 18 7.89 21.13 -27.44
C ASP A 18 9.35 21.63 -27.59
N GLU A 19 9.88 21.61 -28.82
CA GLU A 19 11.23 22.06 -29.14
C GLU A 19 11.50 23.55 -28.81
N ASN A 20 10.44 24.34 -28.63
CA ASN A 20 10.50 25.76 -28.26
C ASN A 20 10.28 25.96 -26.74
N CYS A 21 10.29 24.91 -25.95
CA CYS A 21 9.97 24.91 -24.52
C CYS A 21 8.55 25.42 -24.21
N THR A 22 7.60 25.27 -25.12
CA THR A 22 6.18 25.58 -24.89
C THR A 22 5.49 24.40 -24.19
N PRO A 23 4.88 24.59 -23.02
CA PRO A 23 4.21 23.51 -22.33
C PRO A 23 2.88 23.13 -23.01
N GLY A 24 2.70 21.85 -23.28
CA GLY A 24 1.42 21.26 -23.67
C GLY A 24 0.87 20.40 -22.52
N ILE A 25 -0.36 20.63 -22.11
CA ILE A 25 -0.99 19.82 -21.05
C ILE A 25 -1.25 18.41 -21.62
N ILE A 26 -0.71 17.38 -20.95
CA ILE A 26 -0.87 15.98 -21.35
C ILE A 26 -1.75 15.18 -20.37
N LEU A 27 -1.98 15.70 -19.16
CA LEU A 27 -2.91 15.17 -18.19
C LEU A 27 -3.36 16.28 -17.23
N GLU A 28 -4.66 16.36 -16.96
CA GLU A 28 -5.21 17.17 -15.90
C GLU A 28 -6.30 16.35 -15.17
N THR A 29 -6.13 16.12 -13.86
CA THR A 29 -7.06 15.32 -13.08
C THR A 29 -6.93 15.60 -11.59
N GLU A 30 -7.96 15.26 -10.83
CA GLU A 30 -7.94 15.29 -9.38
C GLU A 30 -7.35 13.98 -8.83
N TYR A 31 -6.71 14.05 -7.65
CA TYR A 31 -6.18 12.90 -6.96
C TYR A 31 -6.13 13.12 -5.44
N THR A 32 -6.09 12.03 -4.68
CA THR A 32 -5.89 12.04 -3.23
C THR A 32 -4.49 11.57 -2.84
N ALA A 33 -3.89 10.69 -3.65
CA ALA A 33 -2.52 10.22 -3.48
C ALA A 33 -1.94 9.80 -4.83
N MET A 34 -0.61 9.83 -4.94
CA MET A 34 0.08 9.43 -6.17
C MET A 34 1.43 8.77 -5.90
N GLU A 35 1.85 7.92 -6.84
CA GLU A 35 3.18 7.33 -6.90
C GLU A 35 3.67 7.32 -8.36
N LEU A 36 4.96 7.58 -8.55
CA LEU A 36 5.61 7.58 -9.87
C LEU A 36 6.69 6.49 -9.91
N THR A 37 6.37 5.36 -10.52
CA THR A 37 7.26 4.19 -10.60
C THR A 37 7.05 3.43 -11.90
N ASP A 38 8.01 2.61 -12.30
CA ASP A 38 7.86 1.67 -13.43
C ASP A 38 7.06 0.46 -12.94
N LEU A 39 5.72 0.58 -12.96
CA LEU A 39 4.80 -0.48 -12.52
C LEU A 39 4.57 -1.52 -13.61
N THR A 40 4.76 -1.14 -14.85
CA THR A 40 4.56 -2.00 -16.03
C THR A 40 5.81 -2.76 -16.46
N ASP A 41 6.96 -2.52 -15.79
CA ASP A 41 8.28 -3.10 -16.07
C ASP A 41 8.74 -2.85 -17.51
N ASN A 42 8.42 -1.70 -18.09
CA ASN A 42 8.80 -1.32 -19.46
C ASN A 42 10.03 -0.39 -19.52
N GLY A 43 10.58 -0.01 -18.36
CA GLY A 43 11.72 0.90 -18.21
C GLY A 43 11.35 2.37 -18.14
N ALA A 44 10.10 2.74 -18.34
CA ALA A 44 9.58 4.10 -18.19
C ALA A 44 8.80 4.24 -16.85
N LYS A 45 8.69 5.48 -16.37
CA LYS A 45 7.88 5.74 -15.17
C LYS A 45 6.40 5.84 -15.55
N ASP A 46 5.59 5.08 -14.83
CA ASP A 46 4.13 5.16 -14.86
C ASP A 46 3.64 6.03 -13.70
N LEU A 47 2.47 6.65 -13.86
CA LEU A 47 1.81 7.42 -12.83
C LEU A 47 0.61 6.65 -12.27
N LEU A 48 0.68 6.22 -11.02
CA LEU A 48 -0.44 5.65 -10.29
C LEU A 48 -1.09 6.73 -9.43
N LEU A 49 -2.39 6.95 -9.62
CA LEU A 49 -3.20 7.89 -8.85
C LEU A 49 -4.27 7.14 -8.06
N ILE A 50 -4.49 7.54 -6.81
CA ILE A 50 -5.74 7.25 -6.11
C ILE A 50 -6.64 8.47 -6.29
N THR A 51 -7.82 8.27 -6.86
CA THR A 51 -8.79 9.30 -7.21
C THR A 51 -10.21 8.81 -6.90
N SER A 52 -11.21 9.62 -7.18
CA SER A 52 -12.62 9.20 -7.08
C SER A 52 -13.18 8.92 -8.46
N ASP A 53 -14.02 7.89 -8.57
CA ASP A 53 -14.83 7.65 -9.76
C ASP A 53 -16.04 8.62 -9.81
N THR A 54 -16.87 8.50 -10.84
CA THR A 54 -18.05 9.33 -11.02
C THR A 54 -19.12 9.14 -9.94
N SER A 55 -19.05 8.08 -9.15
CA SER A 55 -19.94 7.83 -7.99
C SER A 55 -19.35 8.34 -6.68
N GLY A 56 -18.13 8.90 -6.69
CA GLY A 56 -17.40 9.34 -5.51
C GLY A 56 -16.66 8.20 -4.78
N LYS A 57 -16.64 6.99 -5.35
CA LYS A 57 -15.89 5.86 -4.81
C LYS A 57 -14.41 5.99 -5.17
N ARG A 58 -13.51 5.73 -4.22
CA ARG A 58 -12.07 5.74 -4.51
C ARG A 58 -11.67 4.56 -5.39
N VAL A 59 -10.82 4.87 -6.36
CA VAL A 59 -10.21 3.92 -7.30
C VAL A 59 -8.74 4.27 -7.52
N ALA A 60 -7.95 3.27 -7.89
CA ALA A 60 -6.59 3.47 -8.36
C ALA A 60 -6.58 3.46 -9.88
N ARG A 61 -5.95 4.47 -10.49
CA ARG A 61 -5.79 4.62 -11.95
C ARG A 61 -4.33 4.68 -12.32
N LEU A 62 -3.95 3.88 -13.30
CA LEU A 62 -2.61 3.85 -13.88
C LEU A 62 -2.60 4.59 -15.19
N TYR A 63 -1.60 5.44 -15.36
CA TYR A 63 -1.34 6.16 -16.61
C TYR A 63 0.09 5.89 -17.07
N GLN A 64 0.24 5.70 -18.38
CA GLN A 64 1.52 5.56 -19.05
C GLN A 64 1.76 6.75 -19.98
N TYR A 65 3.02 7.20 -20.02
CA TYR A 65 3.42 8.20 -21.02
C TYR A 65 3.71 7.51 -22.36
N ASP A 66 3.07 7.98 -23.42
CA ASP A 66 3.31 7.55 -24.78
C ASP A 66 3.22 8.73 -25.75
N ASN A 67 4.33 9.01 -26.45
CA ASN A 67 4.41 9.98 -27.54
C ASN A 67 3.73 11.33 -27.25
N GLY A 68 4.04 11.95 -26.11
CA GLY A 68 3.51 13.27 -25.74
C GLY A 68 2.11 13.24 -25.12
N SER A 69 1.65 12.08 -24.68
CA SER A 69 0.33 11.93 -24.05
C SER A 69 0.41 11.00 -22.84
N MET A 70 -0.43 11.24 -21.82
CA MET A 70 -0.65 10.31 -20.72
C MET A 70 -1.89 9.48 -21.03
N LEU A 71 -1.67 8.20 -21.30
CA LEU A 71 -2.72 7.26 -21.67
C LEU A 71 -3.15 6.42 -20.46
N PRO A 72 -4.45 6.22 -20.22
CA PRO A 72 -4.92 5.32 -19.16
C PRO A 72 -4.55 3.87 -19.51
N ALA A 73 -3.85 3.19 -18.58
CA ALA A 73 -3.40 1.81 -18.72
C ALA A 73 -4.19 0.83 -17.86
N GLY A 74 -4.95 1.31 -16.88
CA GLY A 74 -5.78 0.45 -16.04
C GLY A 74 -6.44 1.18 -14.88
N GLU A 75 -7.48 0.57 -14.35
CA GLU A 75 -8.19 1.02 -13.15
C GLU A 75 -8.53 -0.19 -12.27
N THR A 76 -8.46 -0.03 -10.96
CA THR A 76 -8.88 -1.05 -9.99
C THR A 76 -9.46 -0.42 -8.73
N ALA A 77 -10.27 -1.19 -8.00
CA ALA A 77 -10.84 -0.73 -6.74
C ALA A 77 -9.76 -0.56 -5.65
N THR A 78 -10.01 0.36 -4.72
CA THR A 78 -9.31 0.44 -3.43
C THR A 78 -10.11 -0.20 -2.32
N SER A 79 -9.46 -0.46 -1.18
CA SER A 79 -10.11 -0.94 0.04
C SER A 79 -11.22 0.00 0.50
N GLN A 80 -12.31 -0.58 0.98
CA GLN A 80 -13.45 0.16 1.50
C GLN A 80 -13.25 0.49 2.99
N GLY A 81 -14.00 1.48 3.49
CA GLY A 81 -13.97 1.85 4.92
C GLY A 81 -12.69 2.54 5.36
N THR A 82 -11.96 3.13 4.43
CA THR A 82 -10.74 3.89 4.69
C THR A 82 -11.02 5.40 4.63
N ALA A 83 -10.33 6.19 5.48
CA ALA A 83 -10.51 7.63 5.57
C ALA A 83 -9.54 8.39 4.67
N ALA A 84 -8.27 8.02 4.68
CA ALA A 84 -7.21 8.72 3.96
C ALA A 84 -6.05 7.79 3.61
N VAL A 85 -5.37 8.08 2.52
CA VAL A 85 -4.06 7.49 2.22
C VAL A 85 -2.99 8.24 3.01
N GLU A 86 -2.27 7.54 3.90
CA GLU A 86 -1.18 8.12 4.68
C GLU A 86 0.13 8.13 3.91
N ARG A 87 0.37 7.05 3.16
CA ARG A 87 1.64 6.83 2.47
C ARG A 87 1.41 5.97 1.23
N MET A 88 2.09 6.33 0.15
CA MET A 88 2.33 5.43 -0.97
C MET A 88 3.83 5.21 -1.12
N GLN A 89 4.21 4.01 -1.47
CA GLN A 89 5.59 3.65 -1.76
C GLN A 89 5.66 2.55 -2.82
N SER A 90 6.64 2.64 -3.69
CA SER A 90 7.00 1.53 -4.57
C SER A 90 7.83 0.49 -3.81
N GLY A 91 7.66 -0.76 -4.21
CA GLY A 91 8.39 -1.91 -3.67
C GLY A 91 8.25 -3.10 -4.60
N ARG A 92 8.54 -4.30 -4.12
CA ARG A 92 8.39 -5.54 -4.90
C ARG A 92 7.54 -6.55 -4.16
N VAL A 93 6.72 -7.28 -4.90
CA VAL A 93 6.02 -8.47 -4.42
C VAL A 93 6.81 -9.73 -4.78
N GLN A 94 6.35 -10.89 -4.31
CA GLN A 94 6.88 -12.18 -4.78
C GLN A 94 6.90 -12.19 -6.32
N ASP A 95 7.82 -12.91 -6.93
CA ASP A 95 8.10 -12.87 -8.37
C ASP A 95 8.85 -11.62 -8.84
N SER A 96 9.39 -10.83 -7.91
CA SER A 96 10.16 -9.60 -8.17
C SER A 96 9.42 -8.57 -9.04
N LYS A 97 8.09 -8.65 -9.10
CA LYS A 97 7.26 -7.65 -9.78
C LYS A 97 7.23 -6.35 -8.98
N THR A 98 7.34 -5.23 -9.69
CA THR A 98 7.13 -3.91 -9.10
C THR A 98 5.69 -3.80 -8.61
N ALA A 99 5.51 -3.21 -7.44
CA ALA A 99 4.22 -2.95 -6.82
C ALA A 99 4.20 -1.58 -6.15
N VAL A 100 3.02 -1.03 -5.97
CA VAL A 100 2.79 0.15 -5.13
C VAL A 100 1.95 -0.25 -3.93
N PHE A 101 2.46 0.06 -2.74
CA PHE A 101 1.81 -0.16 -1.46
C PHE A 101 1.19 1.14 -1.00
N ALA A 102 -0.14 1.19 -0.90
CA ALA A 102 -0.87 2.34 -0.38
C ALA A 102 -1.37 2.03 1.04
N GLU A 103 -0.77 2.71 2.01
CA GLU A 103 -1.12 2.60 3.42
C GLU A 103 -2.27 3.55 3.74
N GLU A 104 -3.39 3.01 4.17
CA GLU A 104 -4.62 3.76 4.39
C GLU A 104 -5.09 3.70 5.84
N LYS A 105 -5.49 4.83 6.39
CA LYS A 105 -6.19 4.87 7.68
C LYS A 105 -7.60 4.32 7.56
N VAL A 106 -8.00 3.47 8.50
CA VAL A 106 -9.41 3.07 8.59
C VAL A 106 -10.30 4.20 9.08
N ALA A 107 -11.51 4.31 8.53
CA ALA A 107 -12.40 5.45 8.79
C ALA A 107 -12.96 5.48 10.22
N ASN A 108 -13.22 4.32 10.82
CA ASN A 108 -13.92 4.18 12.09
C ASN A 108 -13.09 3.39 13.12
N GLY A 109 -11.84 3.80 13.31
CA GLY A 109 -10.99 3.09 14.28
C GLY A 109 -9.53 3.52 14.22
N ALA A 110 -8.74 2.86 15.05
CA ALA A 110 -7.29 2.95 14.96
C ALA A 110 -6.79 1.86 14.02
N GLY A 111 -5.71 2.15 13.32
CA GLY A 111 -5.00 1.19 12.50
C GLY A 111 -4.94 1.53 11.02
N LEU A 112 -4.29 0.64 10.30
CA LEU A 112 -4.01 0.76 8.88
C LEU A 112 -4.55 -0.44 8.11
N THR A 113 -4.87 -0.22 6.86
CA THR A 113 -4.96 -1.24 5.83
C THR A 113 -4.04 -0.88 4.68
N THR A 114 -3.64 -1.85 3.87
CA THR A 114 -2.73 -1.60 2.75
C THR A 114 -3.30 -2.20 1.49
N ASP A 115 -3.47 -1.38 0.47
CA ASP A 115 -3.69 -1.82 -0.90
C ASP A 115 -2.35 -2.10 -1.58
N ILE A 116 -2.31 -3.14 -2.42
CA ILE A 116 -1.11 -3.58 -3.13
C ILE A 116 -1.41 -3.60 -4.62
N PHE A 117 -0.99 -2.55 -5.32
CA PHE A 117 -1.22 -2.42 -6.75
C PHE A 117 -0.08 -3.01 -7.55
N VAL A 118 -0.42 -3.91 -8.47
CA VAL A 118 0.50 -4.52 -9.43
C VAL A 118 -0.09 -4.45 -10.83
N TYR A 119 0.77 -4.39 -11.84
CA TYR A 119 0.35 -4.48 -13.24
C TYR A 119 0.83 -5.80 -13.84
N SER A 120 -0.09 -6.57 -14.39
CA SER A 120 0.20 -7.88 -14.96
C SER A 120 -0.83 -8.27 -15.99
N ASN A 121 -0.39 -8.83 -17.11
CA ASN A 121 -1.26 -9.23 -18.23
C ASN A 121 -2.18 -8.08 -18.67
N ASP A 122 -1.62 -6.91 -18.87
CA ASP A 122 -2.30 -5.67 -19.30
C ASP A 122 -3.46 -5.25 -18.37
N THR A 123 -3.33 -5.58 -17.08
CA THR A 123 -4.37 -5.29 -16.08
C THR A 123 -3.74 -4.77 -14.80
N LEU A 124 -4.26 -3.65 -14.30
CA LEU A 124 -3.98 -3.17 -12.96
C LEU A 124 -4.83 -3.95 -11.94
N ARG A 125 -4.19 -4.52 -10.93
CA ARG A 125 -4.83 -5.33 -9.89
C ARG A 125 -4.48 -4.81 -8.51
N ASN A 126 -5.39 -5.02 -7.56
CA ASN A 126 -5.14 -4.81 -6.14
C ASN A 126 -5.10 -6.17 -5.44
N LEU A 127 -3.90 -6.64 -5.08
CA LEU A 127 -3.71 -7.96 -4.47
C LEU A 127 -4.37 -8.08 -3.08
N ALA A 128 -4.63 -6.98 -2.40
CA ALA A 128 -5.33 -6.99 -1.13
C ALA A 128 -6.82 -7.32 -1.28
N LEU A 129 -7.36 -7.17 -2.50
CA LEU A 129 -8.75 -7.47 -2.86
C LEU A 129 -8.88 -8.71 -3.77
N ASP A 130 -7.78 -9.38 -4.08
CA ASP A 130 -7.77 -10.61 -4.88
C ASP A 130 -8.34 -11.78 -4.05
N GLY A 131 -9.66 -11.80 -3.88
CA GLY A 131 -10.42 -12.79 -3.13
C GLY A 131 -11.91 -12.49 -3.24
N GLU A 132 -12.73 -13.32 -2.64
CA GLU A 132 -14.21 -13.16 -2.68
C GLU A 132 -14.71 -12.00 -1.81
N ASP A 133 -13.86 -11.44 -0.95
CA ASP A 133 -14.22 -10.37 -0.01
C ASP A 133 -13.57 -9.04 -0.44
N THR A 134 -14.40 -8.05 -0.76
CA THR A 134 -14.00 -6.68 -1.09
C THR A 134 -13.54 -5.86 0.14
N ALA A 135 -13.64 -6.43 1.34
CA ALA A 135 -13.10 -5.84 2.55
C ALA A 135 -11.64 -6.28 2.74
N SER A 136 -10.74 -5.33 2.86
CA SER A 136 -9.30 -5.54 3.00
C SER A 136 -8.88 -6.12 4.37
N HIS A 137 -9.62 -7.12 4.88
CA HIS A 137 -9.33 -7.71 6.18
C HIS A 137 -7.98 -8.40 6.27
N SER A 138 -7.45 -8.85 5.13
CA SER A 138 -6.15 -9.53 5.08
C SER A 138 -4.95 -8.61 5.35
N THR A 139 -5.12 -7.29 5.16
CA THR A 139 -4.06 -6.30 5.35
C THR A 139 -4.32 -5.34 6.51
N TYR A 140 -5.47 -5.44 7.17
CA TYR A 140 -5.80 -4.63 8.34
C TYR A 140 -4.89 -4.97 9.54
N ARG A 141 -4.47 -3.93 10.24
CA ARG A 141 -3.76 -4.02 11.52
C ARG A 141 -4.11 -2.84 12.44
N PRO A 142 -4.27 -3.08 13.76
CA PRO A 142 -4.62 -2.03 14.72
C PRO A 142 -3.44 -1.12 15.10
N VAL A 143 -2.26 -1.36 14.53
CA VAL A 143 -1.01 -0.64 14.82
C VAL A 143 -0.49 0.07 13.58
N ALA A 144 0.13 1.25 13.77
CA ALA A 144 0.67 2.07 12.69
C ALA A 144 2.08 1.60 12.29
N VAL A 145 2.20 0.36 11.82
CA VAL A 145 3.43 -0.20 11.26
C VAL A 145 3.24 -0.39 9.76
N TYR A 146 4.14 0.16 8.97
CA TYR A 146 4.06 0.19 7.51
C TYR A 146 4.71 -1.03 6.87
N ALA A 147 4.33 -1.29 5.62
CA ALA A 147 4.98 -2.28 4.78
C ALA A 147 6.48 -1.97 4.65
N SER A 148 7.31 -2.99 4.68
CA SER A 148 8.77 -2.86 4.52
C SER A 148 9.39 -4.20 4.15
N ASP A 149 10.59 -4.17 3.56
CA ASP A 149 11.45 -5.35 3.43
C ASP A 149 12.05 -5.64 4.81
N VAL A 150 11.43 -6.56 5.55
CA VAL A 150 11.78 -6.84 6.95
C VAL A 150 12.96 -7.80 7.10
N ASN A 151 13.24 -8.58 6.08
CA ASN A 151 14.27 -9.62 6.09
C ASN A 151 15.46 -9.31 5.16
N GLY A 152 15.39 -8.23 4.35
CA GLY A 152 16.45 -7.78 3.46
C GLY A 152 16.56 -8.57 2.16
N ASP A 153 15.48 -9.24 1.71
CA ASP A 153 15.48 -10.06 0.49
C ASP A 153 15.04 -9.28 -0.77
N GLY A 154 14.68 -8.00 -0.61
CA GLY A 154 14.23 -7.12 -1.67
C GLY A 154 12.74 -7.22 -1.99
N ILE A 155 12.00 -8.05 -1.27
CA ILE A 155 10.53 -8.10 -1.30
C ILE A 155 9.98 -7.20 -0.19
N THR A 156 8.84 -6.59 -0.42
CA THR A 156 8.17 -5.76 0.58
C THR A 156 7.06 -6.58 1.23
N GLU A 157 7.16 -6.76 2.54
CA GLU A 157 6.18 -7.49 3.33
C GLU A 157 5.20 -6.57 4.03
N LEU A 158 4.02 -7.15 4.33
CA LEU A 158 3.00 -6.51 5.14
C LEU A 158 2.90 -7.16 6.51
N PRO A 159 2.84 -6.34 7.59
CA PRO A 159 2.65 -6.86 8.93
C PRO A 159 1.18 -7.18 9.19
N ARG A 160 0.93 -8.30 9.88
CA ARG A 160 -0.35 -8.66 10.49
C ARG A 160 -0.19 -8.72 12.00
N ALA A 161 -1.08 -8.07 12.73
CA ALA A 161 -1.03 -8.07 14.18
C ALA A 161 -1.55 -9.41 14.75
N VAL A 162 -0.77 -9.98 15.65
CA VAL A 162 -1.11 -11.19 16.43
C VAL A 162 -0.98 -10.84 17.90
N LEU A 163 -2.03 -11.05 18.67
CA LEU A 163 -2.01 -10.80 20.12
C LEU A 163 -0.93 -11.65 20.81
N MET A 164 -0.12 -11.00 21.63
CA MET A 164 0.84 -11.72 22.46
C MET A 164 0.15 -12.61 23.50
N ALA A 165 0.84 -13.67 23.88
CA ALA A 165 0.38 -14.54 24.96
C ALA A 165 0.12 -13.71 26.24
N GLY A 166 -1.03 -13.94 26.87
CA GLY A 166 -1.45 -13.17 28.06
C GLY A 166 -2.37 -11.97 27.79
N TYR A 167 -2.54 -11.57 26.53
CA TYR A 167 -3.41 -10.43 26.15
C TYR A 167 -4.73 -10.83 25.49
N LYS A 168 -5.08 -12.11 25.47
CA LYS A 168 -6.28 -12.61 24.76
C LYS A 168 -7.61 -12.05 25.29
N ASP A 169 -7.63 -11.65 26.57
CA ASP A 169 -8.83 -11.17 27.28
C ASP A 169 -8.73 -9.67 27.65
N THR A 170 -7.74 -8.96 27.14
CA THR A 170 -7.56 -7.53 27.42
C THR A 170 -8.36 -6.65 26.46
N SER A 171 -8.71 -5.44 26.93
CA SER A 171 -9.29 -4.42 26.05
C SER A 171 -8.31 -4.05 24.92
N SER A 172 -8.84 -3.63 23.77
CA SER A 172 -8.01 -3.26 22.62
C SER A 172 -7.00 -2.15 22.89
N SER A 173 -7.24 -1.30 23.92
CA SER A 173 -6.33 -0.22 24.32
C SER A 173 -5.07 -0.73 25.02
N ASP A 174 -5.12 -1.89 25.65
CA ASP A 174 -4.01 -2.43 26.43
C ASP A 174 -3.38 -3.66 25.76
N ALA A 175 -3.86 -3.99 24.55
CA ALA A 175 -3.41 -5.15 23.81
C ALA A 175 -1.97 -4.94 23.26
N VAL A 176 -1.12 -5.93 23.50
CA VAL A 176 0.23 -5.97 22.93
C VAL A 176 0.28 -6.99 21.81
N TYR A 177 0.87 -6.60 20.70
CA TYR A 177 0.92 -7.40 19.49
C TYR A 177 2.34 -7.77 19.09
N MET A 178 2.49 -9.00 18.60
CA MET A 178 3.53 -9.35 17.66
C MET A 178 3.05 -9.04 16.25
N LEU A 179 3.98 -8.87 15.32
CA LEU A 179 3.68 -8.67 13.90
C LEU A 179 4.23 -9.84 13.10
N ASP A 180 3.34 -10.60 12.49
CA ASP A 180 3.69 -11.58 11.47
C ASP A 180 3.76 -10.90 10.11
N TRP A 181 4.90 -11.04 9.43
CA TRP A 181 5.17 -10.39 8.15
C TRP A 181 4.94 -11.36 6.99
N TYR A 182 4.19 -10.87 6.01
CA TYR A 182 3.76 -11.68 4.87
C TYR A 182 4.19 -11.05 3.56
N ALA A 183 4.86 -11.84 2.73
CA ALA A 183 5.11 -11.53 1.32
C ALA A 183 3.87 -11.88 0.49
N TYR A 184 3.44 -10.95 -0.36
CA TYR A 184 2.32 -11.11 -1.29
C TYR A 184 2.82 -11.41 -2.70
N GLY A 185 2.00 -12.05 -3.54
CA GLY A 185 2.31 -12.35 -4.93
C GLY A 185 1.06 -12.60 -5.77
N ILE A 186 1.19 -12.42 -7.07
CA ILE A 186 0.07 -12.58 -8.01
C ILE A 186 -0.39 -14.04 -8.03
N GLY A 187 -1.66 -14.27 -7.68
CA GLY A 187 -2.24 -15.63 -7.65
C GLY A 187 -1.61 -16.55 -6.60
N LYS A 188 -0.94 -16.00 -5.59
CA LYS A 188 -0.30 -16.77 -4.52
C LYS A 188 -0.94 -16.48 -3.17
N VAL A 189 -0.95 -17.51 -2.32
CA VAL A 189 -1.28 -17.31 -0.90
C VAL A 189 -0.15 -16.52 -0.25
N PRO A 190 -0.43 -15.47 0.54
CA PRO A 190 0.60 -14.72 1.24
C PRO A 190 1.47 -15.63 2.11
N ALA A 191 2.78 -15.54 1.95
CA ALA A 191 3.77 -16.36 2.66
C ALA A 191 4.31 -15.62 3.87
N LYS A 192 4.22 -16.23 5.07
CA LYS A 192 4.84 -15.68 6.27
C LYS A 192 6.37 -15.84 6.19
N VAL A 193 7.10 -14.73 6.40
CA VAL A 193 8.57 -14.70 6.30
C VAL A 193 9.24 -14.37 7.64
N ALA A 194 8.59 -13.59 8.51
CA ALA A 194 9.16 -13.18 9.79
C ALA A 194 8.07 -12.96 10.83
N THR A 195 8.49 -12.88 12.09
CA THR A 195 7.69 -12.33 13.20
C THR A 195 8.55 -11.34 13.95
N THR A 196 7.99 -10.17 14.27
CA THR A 196 8.67 -9.15 15.07
C THR A 196 7.79 -8.68 16.23
N TYR A 197 8.44 -8.18 17.28
CA TYR A 197 7.84 -7.25 18.23
C TYR A 197 8.29 -5.83 17.86
N GLN A 198 7.38 -4.89 17.87
CA GLN A 198 7.66 -3.48 17.54
C GLN A 198 7.36 -2.61 18.76
N ASN A 199 8.36 -1.90 19.25
CA ASN A 199 8.14 -0.79 20.18
C ASN A 199 8.06 0.50 19.36
N ILE A 200 6.83 0.94 19.10
CA ILE A 200 6.57 2.11 18.24
C ILE A 200 7.03 3.39 18.93
N SER A 201 6.90 3.47 20.26
CA SER A 201 7.25 4.66 21.03
C SER A 201 8.74 4.97 20.99
N ASP A 202 9.57 3.93 21.09
CA ASP A 202 11.04 4.04 21.15
C ASP A 202 11.72 3.69 19.82
N ALA A 203 10.91 3.42 18.77
CA ALA A 203 11.35 3.16 17.41
C ALA A 203 12.37 2.01 17.26
N TRP A 204 12.14 0.89 17.97
CA TRP A 204 12.95 -0.31 17.78
C TRP A 204 12.08 -1.55 17.51
N SER A 205 12.67 -2.53 16.87
CA SER A 205 12.05 -3.83 16.60
C SER A 205 12.95 -4.98 17.02
N LEU A 206 12.32 -6.09 17.39
CA LEU A 206 12.99 -7.33 17.73
C LEU A 206 12.44 -8.45 16.85
N LEU A 207 13.33 -9.13 16.12
CA LEU A 207 12.99 -10.35 15.40
C LEU A 207 12.74 -11.48 16.40
N ILE A 208 11.60 -12.13 16.30
CA ILE A 208 11.18 -13.23 17.17
C ILE A 208 11.41 -14.57 16.46
N ASP A 209 12.32 -15.37 16.98
CA ASP A 209 12.52 -16.75 16.51
C ASP A 209 11.26 -17.58 16.76
N GLN A 210 10.90 -18.45 15.81
CA GLN A 210 9.69 -19.28 15.89
C GLN A 210 9.59 -20.11 17.18
N LYS A 211 10.73 -20.53 17.75
CA LYS A 211 10.76 -21.27 19.02
C LYS A 211 10.23 -20.47 20.23
N TRP A 212 10.14 -19.13 20.11
CA TRP A 212 9.66 -18.22 21.15
C TRP A 212 8.19 -17.81 20.98
N HIS A 213 7.55 -18.18 19.87
CA HIS A 213 6.13 -17.94 19.68
C HIS A 213 5.34 -18.62 20.81
N ASP A 214 4.35 -17.94 21.34
CA ASP A 214 3.52 -18.38 22.49
C ASP A 214 4.28 -18.62 23.82
N ARG A 215 5.59 -18.29 23.87
CA ARG A 215 6.42 -18.46 25.07
C ARG A 215 6.92 -17.18 25.69
N ILE A 216 6.77 -16.06 24.99
CA ILE A 216 7.17 -14.74 25.47
C ILE A 216 5.97 -13.80 25.49
N THR A 217 6.03 -12.83 26.39
CA THR A 217 5.09 -11.72 26.44
C THR A 217 5.86 -10.45 26.82
N ALA A 218 5.33 -9.30 26.44
CA ALA A 218 5.79 -8.02 26.95
C ALA A 218 4.97 -7.68 28.22
N ILE A 219 5.57 -6.96 29.18
CA ILE A 219 4.94 -6.48 30.40
C ILE A 219 5.12 -4.97 30.45
#